data_0a740e9d3cef8c1416c6138518a98af9
#
_entry.id   0a740e9d3cef8c1416c6138518a98af9
#
_cell.length_a   1.000
_cell.length_b   1.000
_cell.length_c   1.000
_cell.angle_alpha   90.00
_cell.angle_beta   90.00
_cell.angle_gamma   90.00
#
_symmetry.space_group_name_H-M   'P 1'
#
loop_
_entity.id
_entity.type
_entity.pdbx_description
1 polymer ?
#
loop_
_entity_poly.entity_id
_entity_poly.type
_entity_poly.pdbx_seq_one_letter_code
_entity_poly.pdbx_strand_id
1 'polypeptide(L)'
;QYFTSSDLAGIAPEIILTITALVVLTIEMARISRPGIMLSVAALGLGLAGVAIAQGGFDDKLLFGGMLYLNKFSMFLDFLYLFVGLLTLIFSQGYLERMGSKSRGEYPALILFAVIGMMLMTRANDLVMVFLGLELLSLSLYVLVGFLRHNLYSNESGLKYLLLGAFSTGFFLFGAALTYGATGTTNFSGIAQAIAAGTVLSDVYLYLGIGLLLTGFAFKVALAPFHMWSPDVYQGAPTTITGFLCTAPKAAGFGALLKVFMIAFPETFTQWQDLFWVLATLTMTVGNISALVQSNVKRMLAFSSVSHAGYLVMGILVQDMAGISAVLFYLVVYSVMNLGAFAILSLVEKNEQDLTFRQFRGLASRNPLLSAAMAIFMVSLAGFPPTAGFIAKYGLFSAAIAKGYIWLVVIAVLNTLVSFYYYFRIIVNMVMRDEKESLQPTTGLLTAGVLALLIAIVFILGITPGFLLEITLNIAAAVS
;
A
#
# COMPACT_ATOMS: atom_id res chain seq x y z
N GLN A 1 26.58 -10.48 23.11
CA GLN A 1 25.38 -11.31 22.91
C GLN A 1 24.64 -10.80 21.68
N TYR A 2 24.56 -11.62 20.64
CA TYR A 2 23.89 -11.24 19.37
C TYR A 2 22.36 -11.32 19.45
N PHE A 3 21.79 -11.77 20.59
CA PHE A 3 20.39 -12.01 20.78
C PHE A 3 19.98 -11.81 22.26
N THR A 4 18.99 -10.99 22.50
CA THR A 4 18.52 -10.64 23.84
C THR A 4 17.02 -10.94 23.99
N SER A 5 16.55 -11.06 25.24
CA SER A 5 15.10 -11.20 25.49
C SER A 5 14.30 -9.98 25.04
N SER A 6 14.91 -8.81 24.99
CA SER A 6 14.29 -7.59 24.48
C SER A 6 14.07 -7.64 22.96
N ASP A 7 14.96 -8.32 22.20
CA ASP A 7 14.78 -8.51 20.76
C ASP A 7 13.55 -9.36 20.47
N LEU A 8 13.33 -10.45 21.24
CA LEU A 8 12.12 -11.28 21.11
C LEU A 8 10.85 -10.52 21.47
N ALA A 9 10.88 -9.70 22.51
CA ALA A 9 9.74 -8.89 22.89
C ALA A 9 9.43 -7.83 21.81
N GLY A 10 10.46 -7.28 21.15
CA GLY A 10 10.30 -6.29 20.07
C GLY A 10 9.66 -6.86 18.80
N ILE A 11 9.90 -8.14 18.47
CA ILE A 11 9.28 -8.82 17.31
C ILE A 11 8.09 -9.74 17.72
N ALA A 12 7.54 -9.57 18.92
CA ALA A 12 6.41 -10.36 19.37
C ALA A 12 5.21 -10.34 18.40
N PRO A 13 4.84 -9.20 17.78
CA PRO A 13 3.77 -9.17 16.79
C PRO A 13 4.03 -10.08 15.58
N GLU A 14 5.24 -10.06 15.03
CA GLU A 14 5.65 -10.92 13.91
C GLU A 14 5.66 -12.41 14.31
N ILE A 15 6.07 -12.73 15.53
CA ILE A 15 6.03 -14.08 16.08
C ILE A 15 4.57 -14.55 16.20
N ILE A 16 3.67 -13.72 16.72
CA ILE A 16 2.23 -14.03 16.84
C ILE A 16 1.64 -14.31 15.46
N LEU A 17 1.92 -13.46 14.47
CA LEU A 17 1.44 -13.64 13.10
C LEU A 17 2.00 -14.91 12.46
N THR A 18 3.29 -15.22 12.69
CA THR A 18 3.93 -16.44 12.18
C THR A 18 3.29 -17.68 12.78
N ILE A 19 3.11 -17.72 14.10
CA ILE A 19 2.44 -18.84 14.79
C ILE A 19 1.01 -18.98 14.28
N THR A 20 0.29 -17.86 14.10
CA THR A 20 -1.08 -17.88 13.57
C THR A 20 -1.12 -18.44 12.15
N ALA A 21 -0.19 -18.06 11.29
CA ALA A 21 -0.10 -18.60 9.93
C ALA A 21 0.15 -20.12 9.93
N LEU A 22 1.06 -20.59 10.79
CA LEU A 22 1.33 -22.04 10.96
C LEU A 22 0.12 -22.79 11.51
N VAL A 23 -0.60 -22.22 12.47
CA VAL A 23 -1.86 -22.81 13.00
C VAL A 23 -2.90 -22.93 11.91
N VAL A 24 -3.11 -21.87 11.10
CA VAL A 24 -4.05 -21.88 9.97
C VAL A 24 -3.69 -22.97 8.96
N LEU A 25 -2.42 -23.10 8.60
CA LEU A 25 -1.93 -24.15 7.69
C LEU A 25 -2.11 -25.56 8.30
N THR A 26 -1.89 -25.73 9.60
CA THR A 26 -2.08 -27.01 10.31
C THR A 26 -3.56 -27.41 10.33
N ILE A 27 -4.48 -26.48 10.56
CA ILE A 27 -5.93 -26.70 10.48
C ILE A 27 -6.33 -27.18 9.08
N GLU A 28 -5.77 -26.58 8.02
CA GLU A 28 -6.00 -27.01 6.63
C GLU A 28 -5.50 -28.42 6.38
N MET A 29 -4.27 -28.73 6.82
CA MET A 29 -3.68 -30.08 6.68
C MET A 29 -4.49 -31.16 7.43
N ALA A 30 -5.04 -30.82 8.58
CA ALA A 30 -5.93 -31.71 9.36
C ALA A 30 -7.32 -31.87 8.74
N ARG A 31 -7.59 -31.23 7.59
CA ARG A 31 -8.89 -31.26 6.87
C ARG A 31 -10.08 -30.84 7.76
N ILE A 32 -9.85 -30.09 8.82
CA ILE A 32 -10.89 -29.49 9.66
C ILE A 32 -11.43 -28.24 8.92
N SER A 33 -11.75 -28.40 7.63
CA SER A 33 -12.01 -27.25 6.76
C SER A 33 -13.44 -26.76 6.84
N ARG A 34 -13.68 -25.83 7.75
CA ARG A 34 -14.76 -24.84 7.60
C ARG A 34 -14.14 -23.52 7.16
N PRO A 35 -14.46 -22.99 5.98
CA PRO A 35 -13.82 -21.79 5.42
C PRO A 35 -13.77 -20.60 6.39
N GLY A 36 -14.86 -20.35 7.13
CA GLY A 36 -14.93 -19.26 8.09
C GLY A 36 -13.97 -19.36 9.28
N ILE A 37 -13.59 -20.59 9.71
CA ILE A 37 -12.70 -20.78 10.87
C ILE A 37 -11.30 -20.25 10.58
N MET A 38 -10.74 -20.54 9.41
CA MET A 38 -9.37 -20.12 9.07
C MET A 38 -9.24 -18.61 8.96
N LEU A 39 -10.23 -17.96 8.35
CA LEU A 39 -10.28 -16.50 8.27
C LEU A 39 -10.45 -15.87 9.66
N SER A 40 -11.26 -16.49 10.54
CA SER A 40 -11.44 -16.02 11.92
C SER A 40 -10.17 -16.19 12.75
N VAL A 41 -9.45 -17.31 12.63
CA VAL A 41 -8.18 -17.52 13.33
C VAL A 41 -7.14 -16.51 12.86
N ALA A 42 -7.03 -16.26 11.55
CA ALA A 42 -6.13 -15.25 11.02
C ALA A 42 -6.49 -13.84 11.49
N ALA A 43 -7.79 -13.50 11.53
CA ALA A 43 -8.26 -12.22 12.06
C ALA A 43 -7.95 -12.05 13.55
N LEU A 44 -8.10 -13.10 14.36
CA LEU A 44 -7.69 -13.11 15.76
C LEU A 44 -6.18 -12.89 15.92
N GLY A 45 -5.36 -13.54 15.07
CA GLY A 45 -3.91 -13.32 15.06
C GLY A 45 -3.52 -11.87 14.77
N LEU A 46 -4.17 -11.23 13.79
CA LEU A 46 -3.97 -9.81 13.52
C LEU A 46 -4.38 -8.93 14.71
N GLY A 47 -5.49 -9.25 15.37
CA GLY A 47 -5.93 -8.55 16.59
C GLY A 47 -4.94 -8.69 17.74
N LEU A 48 -4.45 -9.92 18.00
CA LEU A 48 -3.45 -10.19 19.03
C LEU A 48 -2.12 -9.49 18.75
N ALA A 49 -1.68 -9.46 17.49
CA ALA A 49 -0.49 -8.70 17.08
C ALA A 49 -0.67 -7.19 17.36
N GLY A 50 -1.86 -6.63 17.09
CA GLY A 50 -2.18 -5.23 17.42
C GLY A 50 -2.13 -4.96 18.92
N VAL A 51 -2.63 -5.87 19.74
CA VAL A 51 -2.53 -5.78 21.20
C VAL A 51 -1.07 -5.84 21.66
N ALA A 52 -0.25 -6.72 21.08
CA ALA A 52 1.17 -6.84 21.39
C ALA A 52 1.93 -5.54 21.05
N ILE A 53 1.62 -4.89 19.90
CA ILE A 53 2.20 -3.57 19.55
C ILE A 53 1.81 -2.54 20.62
N ALA A 54 0.54 -2.46 21.00
CA ALA A 54 0.06 -1.48 21.96
C ALA A 54 0.68 -1.68 23.36
N GLN A 55 0.94 -2.94 23.78
CA GLN A 55 1.57 -3.27 25.06
C GLN A 55 3.09 -3.09 25.06
N GLY A 56 3.75 -3.17 23.89
CA GLY A 56 5.21 -3.03 23.75
C GLY A 56 5.75 -1.66 24.11
N GLY A 57 4.86 -0.67 24.31
CA GLY A 57 5.22 0.74 24.55
C GLY A 57 5.64 1.47 23.28
N PHE A 58 5.69 2.80 23.36
CA PHE A 58 6.05 3.67 22.24
C PHE A 58 7.51 4.15 22.31
N ASP A 59 8.34 3.43 23.07
CA ASP A 59 9.76 3.76 23.23
C ASP A 59 10.58 3.28 22.04
N ASP A 60 11.55 4.09 21.67
CA ASP A 60 12.49 3.78 20.60
C ASP A 60 13.44 2.65 21.04
N LYS A 61 13.53 1.59 20.23
CA LYS A 61 14.36 0.42 20.54
C LYS A 61 15.10 -0.05 19.29
N LEU A 62 16.42 -0.19 19.43
CA LEU A 62 17.24 -0.90 18.46
C LEU A 62 17.24 -2.40 18.80
N LEU A 63 16.96 -3.22 17.82
CA LEU A 63 16.86 -4.68 17.95
C LEU A 63 17.86 -5.35 17.01
N PHE A 64 18.28 -6.57 17.37
CA PHE A 64 19.20 -7.39 16.56
C PHE A 64 20.47 -6.65 16.16
N GLY A 65 21.16 -6.04 17.12
CA GLY A 65 22.39 -5.29 16.86
C GLY A 65 22.22 -4.05 16.00
N GLY A 66 21.00 -3.46 15.98
CA GLY A 66 20.70 -2.25 15.21
C GLY A 66 20.16 -2.51 13.78
N MET A 67 19.90 -3.77 13.40
CA MET A 67 19.31 -4.09 12.10
C MET A 67 17.84 -3.70 11.99
N LEU A 68 17.10 -3.70 13.11
CA LEU A 68 15.72 -3.23 13.20
C LEU A 68 15.64 -2.06 14.18
N TYR A 69 14.78 -1.11 13.87
CA TYR A 69 14.48 0.04 14.70
C TYR A 69 12.98 0.17 14.90
N LEU A 70 12.53 -0.17 16.12
CA LEU A 70 11.17 0.01 16.56
C LEU A 70 11.01 1.44 17.05
N ASN A 71 10.11 2.20 16.42
CA ASN A 71 9.80 3.58 16.76
C ASN A 71 8.34 3.90 16.44
N LYS A 72 7.86 5.08 16.80
CA LYS A 72 6.48 5.52 16.57
C LYS A 72 6.08 5.48 15.08
N PHE A 73 7.02 5.74 14.17
CA PHE A 73 6.77 5.69 12.72
C PHE A 73 6.45 4.27 12.25
N SER A 74 7.30 3.30 12.61
CA SER A 74 7.08 1.90 12.22
C SER A 74 5.80 1.35 12.85
N MET A 75 5.55 1.64 14.14
CA MET A 75 4.36 1.18 14.85
C MET A 75 3.06 1.73 14.24
N PHE A 76 3.04 2.99 13.82
CA PHE A 76 1.89 3.59 13.13
C PHE A 76 1.57 2.84 11.83
N LEU A 77 2.59 2.56 11.04
CA LEU A 77 2.43 1.80 9.79
C LEU A 77 2.04 0.35 10.06
N ASP A 78 2.56 -0.28 11.11
CA ASP A 78 2.16 -1.62 11.53
C ASP A 78 0.66 -1.70 11.83
N PHE A 79 0.10 -0.73 12.57
CA PHE A 79 -1.35 -0.67 12.77
C PHE A 79 -2.12 -0.53 11.46
N LEU A 80 -1.61 0.25 10.50
CA LEU A 80 -2.22 0.37 9.19
C LEU A 80 -2.20 -0.99 8.45
N TYR A 81 -1.09 -1.74 8.50
CA TYR A 81 -0.98 -3.05 7.84
C TYR A 81 -1.92 -4.08 8.47
N LEU A 82 -2.00 -4.11 9.81
CA LEU A 82 -2.92 -4.99 10.52
C LEU A 82 -4.38 -4.66 10.19
N PHE A 83 -4.74 -3.38 10.15
CA PHE A 83 -6.08 -2.91 9.78
C PHE A 83 -6.43 -3.32 8.35
N VAL A 84 -5.56 -3.06 7.39
CA VAL A 84 -5.77 -3.44 5.97
C VAL A 84 -5.85 -4.95 5.81
N GLY A 85 -4.96 -5.71 6.48
CA GLY A 85 -4.98 -7.17 6.47
C GLY A 85 -6.29 -7.74 7.01
N LEU A 86 -6.77 -7.21 8.15
CA LEU A 86 -8.04 -7.60 8.78
C LEU A 86 -9.23 -7.35 7.83
N LEU A 87 -9.30 -6.16 7.24
CA LEU A 87 -10.39 -5.82 6.32
C LEU A 87 -10.34 -6.69 5.05
N THR A 88 -9.14 -6.99 4.55
CA THR A 88 -8.97 -7.89 3.40
C THR A 88 -9.51 -9.28 3.71
N LEU A 89 -9.24 -9.84 4.90
CA LEU A 89 -9.80 -11.13 5.32
C LEU A 89 -11.34 -11.09 5.40
N ILE A 90 -11.91 -10.01 5.97
CA ILE A 90 -13.35 -9.83 6.06
C ILE A 90 -14.00 -9.78 4.67
N PHE A 91 -13.44 -9.01 3.74
CA PHE A 91 -13.96 -8.88 2.37
C PHE A 91 -13.76 -10.14 1.53
N SER A 92 -12.77 -10.96 1.88
CA SER A 92 -12.51 -12.25 1.23
C SER A 92 -13.49 -13.35 1.66
N GLN A 93 -14.17 -13.16 2.81
CA GLN A 93 -15.22 -14.08 3.25
C GLN A 93 -16.38 -14.09 2.26
N GLY A 94 -16.71 -15.25 1.72
CA GLY A 94 -17.73 -15.42 0.68
C GLY A 94 -17.31 -14.96 -0.72
N TYR A 95 -16.27 -14.16 -0.89
CA TYR A 95 -15.72 -13.82 -2.21
C TYR A 95 -15.09 -15.05 -2.88
N LEU A 96 -14.20 -15.74 -2.19
CA LEU A 96 -13.52 -16.94 -2.70
C LEU A 96 -14.52 -18.07 -3.03
N GLU A 97 -15.59 -18.22 -2.23
CA GLU A 97 -16.65 -19.20 -2.50
C GLU A 97 -17.41 -18.86 -3.78
N ARG A 98 -17.77 -17.60 -3.98
CA ARG A 98 -18.43 -17.13 -5.21
C ARG A 98 -17.54 -17.32 -6.45
N MET A 99 -16.22 -17.21 -6.30
CA MET A 99 -15.25 -17.45 -7.38
C MET A 99 -14.91 -18.93 -7.58
N GLY A 100 -15.66 -19.85 -6.96
CA GLY A 100 -15.43 -21.30 -7.10
C GLY A 100 -14.14 -21.81 -6.46
N SER A 101 -13.42 -20.95 -5.75
CA SER A 101 -12.22 -21.34 -5.01
C SER A 101 -12.63 -21.93 -3.67
N LYS A 102 -12.21 -23.15 -3.37
CA LYS A 102 -12.33 -23.70 -2.01
C LYS A 102 -11.45 -22.83 -1.13
N SER A 103 -12.01 -22.27 -0.05
CA SER A 103 -11.24 -21.52 0.95
C SER A 103 -10.15 -22.43 1.50
N ARG A 104 -8.91 -22.09 1.24
CA ARG A 104 -7.73 -22.84 1.69
C ARG A 104 -7.00 -22.01 2.72
N GLY A 105 -6.42 -22.65 3.72
CA GLY A 105 -5.61 -21.98 4.76
C GLY A 105 -4.41 -21.23 4.19
N GLU A 106 -3.95 -21.60 2.98
CA GLU A 106 -2.89 -20.92 2.26
C GLU A 106 -3.20 -19.43 2.03
N TYR A 107 -4.46 -19.07 1.71
CA TYR A 107 -4.84 -17.68 1.43
C TYR A 107 -4.67 -16.74 2.64
N PRO A 108 -5.28 -17.01 3.82
CA PRO A 108 -5.06 -16.16 4.97
C PRO A 108 -3.61 -16.23 5.49
N ALA A 109 -2.93 -17.38 5.43
CA ALA A 109 -1.53 -17.50 5.83
C ALA A 109 -0.62 -16.60 4.99
N LEU A 110 -0.83 -16.53 3.67
CA LEU A 110 -0.06 -15.64 2.78
C LEU A 110 -0.33 -14.16 3.08
N ILE A 111 -1.56 -13.78 3.46
CA ILE A 111 -1.85 -12.41 3.91
C ILE A 111 -1.06 -12.09 5.19
N LEU A 112 -1.02 -13.03 6.15
CA LEU A 112 -0.24 -12.85 7.38
C LEU A 112 1.26 -12.70 7.09
N PHE A 113 1.84 -13.55 6.22
CA PHE A 113 3.24 -13.41 5.80
C PHE A 113 3.52 -12.10 5.06
N ALA A 114 2.58 -11.63 4.23
CA ALA A 114 2.69 -10.33 3.60
C ALA A 114 2.71 -9.19 4.63
N VAL A 115 1.87 -9.27 5.69
CA VAL A 115 1.86 -8.29 6.79
C VAL A 115 3.20 -8.32 7.54
N ILE A 116 3.73 -9.50 7.87
CA ILE A 116 5.06 -9.63 8.50
C ILE A 116 6.14 -8.98 7.64
N GLY A 117 6.14 -9.25 6.32
CA GLY A 117 7.09 -8.64 5.39
C GLY A 117 7.02 -7.11 5.37
N MET A 118 5.80 -6.54 5.42
CA MET A 118 5.59 -5.09 5.51
C MET A 118 6.13 -4.51 6.82
N MET A 119 5.87 -5.16 7.95
CA MET A 119 6.37 -4.74 9.27
C MET A 119 7.90 -4.76 9.29
N LEU A 120 8.54 -5.84 8.86
CA LEU A 120 9.99 -5.95 8.78
C LEU A 120 10.59 -4.87 7.88
N MET A 121 9.98 -4.61 6.72
CA MET A 121 10.46 -3.61 5.76
C MET A 121 10.46 -2.19 6.34
N THR A 122 9.45 -1.81 7.11
CA THR A 122 9.35 -0.46 7.71
C THR A 122 10.09 -0.32 9.04
N ARG A 123 10.30 -1.41 9.77
CA ARG A 123 11.15 -1.46 10.95
C ARG A 123 12.64 -1.55 10.62
N ALA A 124 12.99 -1.91 9.37
CA ALA A 124 14.37 -2.04 8.94
C ALA A 124 15.19 -0.74 9.21
N ASN A 125 16.41 -0.93 9.68
CA ASN A 125 17.43 0.12 9.83
C ASN A 125 18.70 -0.24 9.04
N ASP A 126 18.54 -1.17 8.11
CA ASP A 126 19.59 -1.77 7.30
C ASP A 126 19.03 -2.15 5.93
N LEU A 127 19.79 -1.95 4.84
CA LEU A 127 19.34 -2.25 3.47
C LEU A 127 19.03 -3.73 3.25
N VAL A 128 19.76 -4.63 3.92
CA VAL A 128 19.51 -6.08 3.81
C VAL A 128 18.17 -6.43 4.48
N MET A 129 17.84 -5.80 5.61
CA MET A 129 16.56 -6.02 6.27
C MET A 129 15.38 -5.48 5.46
N VAL A 130 15.55 -4.33 4.76
CA VAL A 130 14.54 -3.85 3.79
C VAL A 130 14.33 -4.90 2.70
N PHE A 131 15.42 -5.43 2.14
CA PHE A 131 15.36 -6.47 1.10
C PHE A 131 14.61 -7.72 1.60
N LEU A 132 14.94 -8.24 2.77
CA LEU A 132 14.28 -9.43 3.33
C LEU A 132 12.79 -9.21 3.57
N GLY A 133 12.40 -8.06 4.12
CA GLY A 133 10.99 -7.69 4.29
C GLY A 133 10.26 -7.55 2.95
N LEU A 134 10.91 -6.93 1.96
CA LEU A 134 10.40 -6.77 0.60
C LEU A 134 10.20 -8.12 -0.10
N GLU A 135 11.13 -9.06 0.04
CA GLU A 135 11.01 -10.40 -0.55
C GLU A 135 9.89 -11.21 0.11
N LEU A 136 9.81 -11.23 1.45
CA LEU A 136 8.75 -11.94 2.15
C LEU A 136 7.35 -11.42 1.74
N LEU A 137 7.20 -10.10 1.66
CA LEU A 137 6.00 -9.44 1.15
C LEU A 137 5.71 -9.84 -0.30
N SER A 138 6.72 -9.79 -1.17
CA SER A 138 6.56 -9.96 -2.61
C SER A 138 6.24 -11.41 -2.97
N LEU A 139 6.94 -12.39 -2.39
CA LEU A 139 6.67 -13.81 -2.61
C LEU A 139 5.23 -14.17 -2.20
N SER A 140 4.77 -13.66 -1.05
CA SER A 140 3.40 -13.85 -0.61
C SER A 140 2.39 -13.28 -1.61
N LEU A 141 2.65 -12.09 -2.13
CA LEU A 141 1.78 -11.42 -3.09
C LEU A 141 1.78 -12.08 -4.47
N TYR A 142 2.91 -12.62 -4.95
CA TYR A 142 2.95 -13.33 -6.23
C TYR A 142 1.98 -14.51 -6.25
N VAL A 143 1.96 -15.28 -5.15
CA VAL A 143 1.04 -16.40 -5.00
C VAL A 143 -0.41 -15.94 -4.82
N LEU A 144 -0.66 -14.88 -4.03
CA LEU A 144 -2.00 -14.32 -3.83
C LEU A 144 -2.61 -13.76 -5.12
N VAL A 145 -1.81 -13.14 -5.98
CA VAL A 145 -2.25 -12.64 -7.29
C VAL A 145 -2.69 -13.78 -8.20
N GLY A 146 -1.90 -14.87 -8.26
CA GLY A 146 -2.22 -16.07 -9.02
C GLY A 146 -3.11 -17.09 -8.29
N PHE A 147 -3.84 -16.68 -7.24
CA PHE A 147 -4.53 -17.61 -6.36
C PHE A 147 -5.69 -18.36 -7.01
N LEU A 148 -6.39 -17.72 -7.95
CA LEU A 148 -7.49 -18.35 -8.70
C LEU A 148 -6.93 -19.21 -9.85
N ARG A 149 -6.45 -20.41 -9.52
CA ARG A 149 -5.69 -21.31 -10.41
C ARG A 149 -6.39 -21.68 -11.71
N HIS A 150 -7.71 -21.63 -11.75
CA HIS A 150 -8.52 -21.94 -12.96
C HIS A 150 -8.76 -20.71 -13.84
N ASN A 151 -8.40 -19.51 -13.34
CA ASN A 151 -8.52 -18.26 -14.09
C ASN A 151 -7.22 -17.94 -14.82
N LEU A 152 -7.26 -17.91 -16.14
CA LEU A 152 -6.08 -17.61 -16.97
C LEU A 152 -5.52 -16.21 -16.72
N TYR A 153 -6.39 -15.21 -16.46
CA TYR A 153 -5.95 -13.85 -16.14
C TYR A 153 -5.23 -13.79 -14.81
N SER A 154 -5.70 -14.53 -13.80
CA SER A 154 -5.03 -14.60 -12.48
C SER A 154 -3.66 -15.25 -12.61
N ASN A 155 -3.55 -16.37 -13.35
CA ASN A 155 -2.29 -17.06 -13.59
C ASN A 155 -1.29 -16.18 -14.36
N GLU A 156 -1.74 -15.53 -15.44
CA GLU A 156 -0.92 -14.60 -16.22
C GLU A 156 -0.43 -13.43 -15.37
N SER A 157 -1.31 -12.86 -14.56
CA SER A 157 -0.99 -11.74 -13.65
C SER A 157 0.01 -12.15 -12.58
N GLY A 158 -0.15 -13.33 -11.98
CA GLY A 158 0.79 -13.89 -11.02
C GLY A 158 2.19 -14.08 -11.62
N LEU A 159 2.26 -14.66 -12.84
CA LEU A 159 3.51 -14.86 -13.54
C LEU A 159 4.19 -13.53 -13.94
N LYS A 160 3.42 -12.58 -14.48
CA LYS A 160 3.94 -11.23 -14.80
C LYS A 160 4.50 -10.55 -13.57
N TYR A 161 3.76 -10.63 -12.43
CA TYR A 161 4.19 -10.00 -11.19
C TYR A 161 5.45 -10.65 -10.63
N LEU A 162 5.54 -11.99 -10.67
CA LEU A 162 6.74 -12.73 -10.25
C LEU A 162 7.96 -12.35 -11.10
N LEU A 163 7.86 -12.41 -12.43
CA LEU A 163 9.01 -12.17 -13.32
C LEU A 163 9.50 -10.72 -13.22
N LEU A 164 8.60 -9.75 -13.32
CA LEU A 164 8.97 -8.33 -13.26
C LEU A 164 9.41 -7.92 -11.84
N GLY A 165 8.78 -8.51 -10.81
CA GLY A 165 9.14 -8.27 -9.42
C GLY A 165 10.51 -8.82 -9.08
N ALA A 166 10.81 -10.07 -9.42
CA ALA A 166 12.12 -10.67 -9.18
C ALA A 166 13.26 -9.90 -9.90
N PHE A 167 12.98 -9.39 -11.10
CA PHE A 167 13.92 -8.53 -11.80
C PHE A 167 14.16 -7.20 -11.05
N SER A 168 13.11 -6.60 -10.51
CA SER A 168 13.19 -5.36 -9.75
C SER A 168 13.92 -5.53 -8.41
N THR A 169 13.68 -6.64 -7.71
CA THR A 169 14.39 -6.92 -6.44
C THR A 169 15.87 -7.22 -6.69
N GLY A 170 16.22 -7.75 -7.85
CA GLY A 170 17.62 -7.85 -8.31
C GLY A 170 18.31 -6.48 -8.42
N PHE A 171 17.64 -5.46 -8.96
CA PHE A 171 18.16 -4.09 -8.96
C PHE A 171 18.31 -3.52 -7.56
N PHE A 172 17.34 -3.74 -6.69
CA PHE A 172 17.43 -3.30 -5.29
C PHE A 172 18.65 -3.91 -4.60
N LEU A 173 18.83 -5.23 -4.71
CA LEU A 173 19.93 -5.94 -4.07
C LEU A 173 21.29 -5.51 -4.62
N PHE A 174 21.38 -5.32 -5.95
CA PHE A 174 22.60 -4.80 -6.57
C PHE A 174 22.90 -3.36 -6.13
N GLY A 175 21.86 -2.52 -5.99
CA GLY A 175 21.97 -1.17 -5.43
C GLY A 175 22.50 -1.18 -4.00
N ALA A 176 21.98 -2.08 -3.15
CA ALA A 176 22.47 -2.27 -1.79
C ALA A 176 23.94 -2.74 -1.75
N ALA A 177 24.33 -3.65 -2.64
CA ALA A 177 25.71 -4.12 -2.76
C ALA A 177 26.68 -3.00 -3.20
N LEU A 178 26.29 -2.15 -4.16
CA LEU A 178 27.09 -1.00 -4.57
C LEU A 178 27.22 0.05 -3.47
N THR A 179 26.13 0.32 -2.74
CA THR A 179 26.13 1.22 -1.58
C THR A 179 27.07 0.68 -0.50
N TYR A 180 27.01 -0.62 -0.21
CA TYR A 180 27.97 -1.28 0.69
C TYR A 180 29.41 -1.14 0.19
N GLY A 181 29.66 -1.39 -1.10
CA GLY A 181 30.98 -1.22 -1.71
C GLY A 181 31.51 0.20 -1.64
N ALA A 182 30.63 1.21 -1.63
CA ALA A 182 30.99 2.61 -1.50
C ALA A 182 31.23 3.05 -0.05
N THR A 183 30.44 2.56 0.91
CA THR A 183 30.40 3.06 2.30
C THR A 183 30.95 2.09 3.34
N GLY A 184 31.12 0.80 2.98
CA GLY A 184 31.55 -0.27 3.90
C GLY A 184 30.46 -0.76 4.84
N THR A 185 29.19 -0.27 4.72
CA THR A 185 28.10 -0.64 5.60
C THR A 185 26.75 -0.66 4.87
N THR A 186 25.78 -1.46 5.37
CA THR A 186 24.38 -1.48 4.91
C THR A 186 23.44 -0.77 5.90
N ASN A 187 23.93 -0.41 7.08
CA ASN A 187 23.17 0.31 8.11
C ASN A 187 22.94 1.78 7.71
N PHE A 188 21.72 2.29 7.88
CA PHE A 188 21.33 3.62 7.40
C PHE A 188 22.16 4.74 8.01
N SER A 189 22.33 4.75 9.33
CA SER A 189 23.13 5.78 10.01
C SER A 189 24.61 5.66 9.68
N GLY A 190 25.12 4.43 9.47
CA GLY A 190 26.49 4.21 9.02
C GLY A 190 26.73 4.74 7.60
N ILE A 191 25.77 4.55 6.68
CA ILE A 191 25.84 5.10 5.31
C ILE A 191 25.86 6.64 5.38
N ALA A 192 24.94 7.25 6.12
CA ALA A 192 24.90 8.71 6.29
C ALA A 192 26.22 9.26 6.87
N GLN A 193 26.78 8.61 7.90
CA GLN A 193 28.06 9.00 8.51
C GLN A 193 29.22 8.90 7.52
N ALA A 194 29.29 7.82 6.73
CA ALA A 194 30.35 7.66 5.72
C ALA A 194 30.28 8.77 4.65
N ILE A 195 29.08 9.15 4.22
CA ILE A 195 28.87 10.24 3.26
C ILE A 195 29.26 11.59 3.87
N ALA A 196 28.77 11.91 5.07
CA ALA A 196 29.04 13.16 5.76
C ALA A 196 30.53 13.34 6.10
N ALA A 197 31.22 12.26 6.45
CA ALA A 197 32.65 12.25 6.74
C ALA A 197 33.56 12.31 5.49
N GLY A 198 32.99 12.18 4.27
CA GLY A 198 33.75 12.12 3.03
C GLY A 198 34.63 10.86 2.92
N THR A 199 34.26 9.78 3.62
CA THR A 199 35.02 8.51 3.61
C THR A 199 34.53 7.51 2.57
N VAL A 200 33.68 7.97 1.64
CA VAL A 200 33.13 7.15 0.55
C VAL A 200 34.26 6.70 -0.38
N LEU A 201 34.36 5.39 -0.59
CA LEU A 201 35.42 4.81 -1.41
C LEU A 201 35.26 5.11 -2.92
N SER A 202 34.02 5.28 -3.39
CA SER A 202 33.71 5.57 -4.78
C SER A 202 32.35 6.27 -4.91
N ASP A 203 32.35 7.50 -5.39
CA ASP A 203 31.12 8.27 -5.69
C ASP A 203 30.31 7.58 -6.79
N VAL A 204 30.97 6.97 -7.78
CA VAL A 204 30.29 6.24 -8.86
C VAL A 204 29.47 5.08 -8.31
N TYR A 205 30.03 4.30 -7.38
CA TYR A 205 29.28 3.20 -6.75
C TYR A 205 28.15 3.72 -5.88
N LEU A 206 28.35 4.82 -5.18
CA LEU A 206 27.31 5.43 -4.35
C LEU A 206 26.11 5.88 -5.21
N TYR A 207 26.34 6.70 -6.24
CA TYR A 207 25.24 7.23 -7.05
C TYR A 207 24.55 6.17 -7.91
N LEU A 208 25.30 5.20 -8.45
CA LEU A 208 24.70 4.04 -9.12
C LEU A 208 23.89 3.20 -8.13
N GLY A 209 24.41 3.01 -6.90
CA GLY A 209 23.70 2.32 -5.83
C GLY A 209 22.37 2.99 -5.50
N ILE A 210 22.36 4.32 -5.28
CA ILE A 210 21.15 5.11 -5.04
C ILE A 210 20.15 4.97 -6.19
N GLY A 211 20.59 5.08 -7.44
CA GLY A 211 19.73 4.94 -8.62
C GLY A 211 19.08 3.56 -8.73
N LEU A 212 19.83 2.49 -8.42
CA LEU A 212 19.33 1.11 -8.46
C LEU A 212 18.37 0.82 -7.28
N LEU A 213 18.66 1.32 -6.08
CA LEU A 213 17.74 1.27 -4.93
C LEU A 213 16.42 1.97 -5.26
N LEU A 214 16.52 3.18 -5.85
CA LEU A 214 15.33 3.94 -6.27
C LEU A 214 14.55 3.17 -7.34
N THR A 215 15.20 2.49 -8.28
CA THR A 215 14.54 1.66 -9.30
C THR A 215 13.73 0.53 -8.64
N GLY A 216 14.30 -0.16 -7.65
CA GLY A 216 13.59 -1.19 -6.89
C GLY A 216 12.38 -0.65 -6.15
N PHE A 217 12.52 0.47 -5.45
CA PHE A 217 11.40 1.15 -4.78
C PHE A 217 10.37 1.67 -5.78
N ALA A 218 10.78 2.30 -6.89
CA ALA A 218 9.90 2.84 -7.91
C ALA A 218 9.02 1.75 -8.53
N PHE A 219 9.57 0.56 -8.75
CA PHE A 219 8.78 -0.61 -9.13
C PHE A 219 7.76 -0.97 -8.03
N LYS A 220 8.20 -1.09 -6.77
CA LYS A 220 7.35 -1.53 -5.65
C LYS A 220 6.15 -0.63 -5.44
N VAL A 221 6.33 0.69 -5.54
CA VAL A 221 5.25 1.67 -5.37
C VAL A 221 4.58 2.07 -6.68
N ALA A 222 5.00 1.46 -7.80
CA ALA A 222 4.49 1.67 -9.16
C ALA A 222 4.65 3.12 -9.67
N LEU A 223 5.87 3.69 -9.57
CA LEU A 223 6.20 4.97 -10.22
C LEU A 223 6.46 4.78 -11.72
N ALA A 224 6.04 5.71 -12.55
CA ALA A 224 6.39 5.71 -13.97
C ALA A 224 7.89 6.04 -14.15
N PRO A 225 8.62 5.27 -15.02
CA PRO A 225 8.14 4.25 -15.96
C PRO A 225 8.00 2.82 -15.39
N PHE A 226 8.35 2.58 -14.14
CA PHE A 226 8.39 1.24 -13.51
C PHE A 226 7.02 0.69 -13.09
N HIS A 227 5.92 1.34 -13.48
CA HIS A 227 4.53 0.98 -13.14
C HIS A 227 3.90 -0.08 -14.06
N MET A 228 4.59 -0.51 -15.12
CA MET A 228 4.02 -1.32 -16.22
C MET A 228 3.34 -2.63 -15.76
N TRP A 229 3.77 -3.18 -14.63
CA TRP A 229 3.20 -4.39 -14.06
C TRP A 229 1.81 -4.17 -13.45
N SER A 230 1.55 -2.98 -12.89
CA SER A 230 0.41 -2.78 -11.99
C SER A 230 -0.96 -2.86 -12.67
N PRO A 231 -1.20 -2.36 -13.90
CA PRO A 231 -2.50 -2.46 -14.54
C PRO A 231 -2.92 -3.91 -14.84
N ASP A 232 -1.99 -4.73 -15.32
CA ASP A 232 -2.25 -6.13 -15.65
C ASP A 232 -2.45 -6.97 -14.38
N VAL A 233 -1.58 -6.78 -13.39
CA VAL A 233 -1.65 -7.48 -12.10
C VAL A 233 -2.94 -7.13 -11.35
N TYR A 234 -3.33 -5.85 -11.30
CA TYR A 234 -4.55 -5.44 -10.61
C TYR A 234 -5.81 -5.93 -11.32
N GLN A 235 -5.81 -6.00 -12.65
CA GLN A 235 -6.94 -6.51 -13.41
C GLN A 235 -7.15 -8.01 -13.18
N GLY A 236 -6.08 -8.82 -13.21
CA GLY A 236 -6.19 -10.28 -13.15
C GLY A 236 -6.17 -10.87 -11.74
N ALA A 237 -5.66 -10.17 -10.72
CA ALA A 237 -5.68 -10.63 -9.33
C ALA A 237 -7.12 -10.75 -8.79
N PRO A 238 -7.37 -11.63 -7.80
CA PRO A 238 -8.62 -11.61 -7.04
C PRO A 238 -8.92 -10.19 -6.53
N THR A 239 -10.16 -9.70 -6.67
CA THR A 239 -10.48 -8.29 -6.40
C THR A 239 -10.17 -7.85 -4.96
N THR A 240 -10.34 -8.74 -3.99
CA THR A 240 -9.96 -8.48 -2.60
C THR A 240 -8.45 -8.34 -2.44
N ILE A 241 -7.66 -9.12 -3.19
CA ILE A 241 -6.19 -9.00 -3.21
C ILE A 241 -5.77 -7.73 -3.96
N THR A 242 -6.48 -7.31 -5.00
CA THR A 242 -6.20 -6.02 -5.64
C THR A 242 -6.38 -4.87 -4.66
N GLY A 243 -7.44 -4.89 -3.84
CA GLY A 243 -7.64 -3.91 -2.75
C GLY A 243 -6.50 -3.92 -1.72
N PHE A 244 -6.02 -5.10 -1.34
CA PHE A 244 -4.86 -5.25 -0.47
C PHE A 244 -3.58 -4.70 -1.10
N LEU A 245 -3.28 -5.10 -2.35
CA LEU A 245 -2.09 -4.71 -3.12
C LEU A 245 -1.94 -3.19 -3.28
N CYS A 246 -3.04 -2.49 -3.55
CA CYS A 246 -2.98 -1.06 -3.78
C CYS A 246 -2.86 -0.24 -2.48
N THR A 247 -3.01 -0.85 -1.30
CA THR A 247 -3.06 -0.17 0.01
C THR A 247 -1.84 -0.47 0.87
N ALA A 248 -1.87 -1.50 1.73
CA ALA A 248 -0.81 -1.76 2.69
C ALA A 248 0.58 -2.02 2.06
N PRO A 249 0.74 -2.86 1.01
CA PRO A 249 2.02 -3.03 0.34
C PRO A 249 2.60 -1.74 -0.23
N LYS A 250 1.73 -0.85 -0.73
CA LYS A 250 2.15 0.46 -1.21
C LYS A 250 2.58 1.37 -0.06
N ALA A 251 1.84 1.36 1.06
CA ALA A 251 2.20 2.09 2.26
C ALA A 251 3.56 1.62 2.82
N ALA A 252 3.82 0.30 2.82
CA ALA A 252 5.12 -0.25 3.21
C ALA A 252 6.25 0.20 2.27
N GLY A 253 6.00 0.20 0.95
CA GLY A 253 6.95 0.70 -0.03
C GLY A 253 7.31 2.17 0.19
N PHE A 254 6.31 3.03 0.41
CA PHE A 254 6.53 4.44 0.71
C PHE A 254 7.18 4.67 2.08
N GLY A 255 6.80 3.90 3.10
CA GLY A 255 7.41 3.97 4.43
C GLY A 255 8.90 3.65 4.40
N ALA A 256 9.28 2.57 3.70
CA ALA A 256 10.69 2.20 3.56
C ALA A 256 11.45 3.19 2.66
N LEU A 257 10.84 3.65 1.56
CA LEU A 257 11.42 4.68 0.68
C LEU A 257 11.74 5.97 1.45
N LEU A 258 10.78 6.46 2.27
CA LEU A 258 10.99 7.61 3.16
C LEU A 258 12.19 7.39 4.07
N LYS A 259 12.20 6.27 4.84
CA LYS A 259 13.30 5.98 5.77
C LYS A 259 14.66 5.94 5.08
N VAL A 260 14.77 5.19 3.98
CA VAL A 260 16.05 5.04 3.27
C VAL A 260 16.55 6.39 2.76
N PHE A 261 15.71 7.17 2.09
CA PHE A 261 16.16 8.42 1.47
C PHE A 261 16.34 9.56 2.47
N MET A 262 15.61 9.57 3.59
CA MET A 262 15.76 10.62 4.62
C MET A 262 16.83 10.30 5.65
N ILE A 263 17.12 9.02 5.93
CA ILE A 263 18.07 8.66 7.00
C ILE A 263 19.42 8.24 6.40
N ALA A 264 19.45 7.43 5.32
CA ALA A 264 20.70 6.95 4.75
C ALA A 264 21.34 7.95 3.77
N PHE A 265 20.52 8.78 3.07
CA PHE A 265 20.98 9.66 2.01
C PHE A 265 20.61 11.15 2.15
N PRO A 266 20.58 11.75 3.35
CA PRO A 266 20.18 13.15 3.52
C PRO A 266 21.15 14.12 2.84
N GLU A 267 22.47 13.88 2.93
CA GLU A 267 23.50 14.73 2.37
C GLU A 267 23.54 14.74 0.83
N THR A 268 22.92 13.72 0.20
CA THR A 268 22.86 13.61 -1.26
C THR A 268 21.52 14.10 -1.84
N PHE A 269 20.70 14.81 -1.05
CA PHE A 269 19.37 15.26 -1.47
C PHE A 269 19.39 16.07 -2.77
N THR A 270 20.34 17.00 -2.90
CA THR A 270 20.46 17.87 -4.08
C THR A 270 20.70 17.12 -5.38
N GLN A 271 21.28 15.91 -5.31
CA GLN A 271 21.57 15.09 -6.48
C GLN A 271 20.37 14.26 -6.95
N TRP A 272 19.45 13.89 -6.04
CA TRP A 272 18.30 13.07 -6.41
C TRP A 272 16.94 13.81 -6.37
N GLN A 273 16.87 15.06 -5.85
CA GLN A 273 15.63 15.81 -5.80
C GLN A 273 14.97 16.01 -7.18
N ASP A 274 15.77 16.36 -8.20
CA ASP A 274 15.26 16.59 -9.56
C ASP A 274 14.71 15.31 -10.17
N LEU A 275 15.35 14.17 -9.89
CA LEU A 275 14.86 12.86 -10.32
C LEU A 275 13.51 12.54 -9.68
N PHE A 276 13.33 12.81 -8.39
CA PHE A 276 12.03 12.62 -7.72
C PHE A 276 10.97 13.60 -8.25
N TRP A 277 11.35 14.83 -8.57
CA TRP A 277 10.44 15.80 -9.20
C TRP A 277 9.93 15.29 -10.56
N VAL A 278 10.83 14.80 -11.40
CA VAL A 278 10.50 14.19 -12.70
C VAL A 278 9.63 12.95 -12.53
N LEU A 279 10.00 12.04 -11.61
CA LEU A 279 9.23 10.84 -11.33
C LEU A 279 7.82 11.17 -10.82
N ALA A 280 7.65 12.15 -9.93
CA ALA A 280 6.34 12.60 -9.46
C ALA A 280 5.48 13.11 -10.62
N THR A 281 6.03 14.00 -11.45
CA THR A 281 5.33 14.58 -12.62
C THR A 281 4.92 13.51 -13.62
N LEU A 282 5.85 12.64 -14.02
CA LEU A 282 5.57 11.56 -14.98
C LEU A 282 4.51 10.59 -14.41
N THR A 283 4.64 10.22 -13.13
CA THR A 283 3.75 9.24 -12.51
C THR A 283 2.32 9.78 -12.40
N MET A 284 2.13 11.03 -11.97
CA MET A 284 0.81 11.67 -11.94
C MET A 284 0.20 11.75 -13.34
N THR A 285 0.98 12.17 -14.32
CA THR A 285 0.49 12.45 -15.69
C THR A 285 0.17 11.14 -16.42
N VAL A 286 1.11 10.19 -16.43
CA VAL A 286 0.91 8.88 -17.09
C VAL A 286 -0.24 8.13 -16.43
N GLY A 287 -0.31 8.09 -15.09
CA GLY A 287 -1.39 7.45 -14.37
C GLY A 287 -2.77 8.01 -14.73
N ASN A 288 -2.93 9.33 -14.69
CA ASN A 288 -4.22 9.98 -14.98
C ASN A 288 -4.64 9.85 -16.45
N ILE A 289 -3.73 10.10 -17.40
CA ILE A 289 -4.03 9.98 -18.84
C ILE A 289 -4.40 8.53 -19.19
N SER A 290 -3.65 7.56 -18.67
CA SER A 290 -3.93 6.16 -18.93
C SER A 290 -5.25 5.70 -18.30
N ALA A 291 -5.65 6.22 -17.14
CA ALA A 291 -6.93 5.92 -16.50
C ALA A 291 -8.14 6.35 -17.35
N LEU A 292 -8.04 7.47 -18.08
CA LEU A 292 -9.14 8.01 -18.93
C LEU A 292 -9.63 7.01 -19.98
N VAL A 293 -8.72 6.29 -20.61
CA VAL A 293 -9.01 5.41 -21.75
C VAL A 293 -9.41 3.99 -21.36
N GLN A 294 -9.39 3.66 -20.06
CA GLN A 294 -9.71 2.30 -19.62
C GLN A 294 -11.21 2.00 -19.71
N SER A 295 -11.53 0.78 -20.11
CA SER A 295 -12.90 0.21 -20.10
C SER A 295 -13.15 -0.70 -18.89
N ASN A 296 -12.10 -1.29 -18.31
CA ASN A 296 -12.14 -2.11 -17.11
C ASN A 296 -11.93 -1.24 -15.88
N VAL A 297 -12.82 -1.38 -14.86
CA VAL A 297 -12.80 -0.54 -13.65
C VAL A 297 -11.61 -0.86 -12.74
N LYS A 298 -11.22 -2.16 -12.61
CA LYS A 298 -10.03 -2.56 -11.84
C LYS A 298 -8.77 -1.95 -12.46
N ARG A 299 -8.65 -2.02 -13.79
CA ARG A 299 -7.52 -1.46 -14.53
C ARG A 299 -7.49 0.09 -14.45
N MET A 300 -8.65 0.73 -14.49
CA MET A 300 -8.77 2.18 -14.29
C MET A 300 -8.32 2.57 -12.88
N LEU A 301 -8.73 1.86 -11.83
CA LEU A 301 -8.28 2.09 -10.46
C LEU A 301 -6.79 1.75 -10.27
N ALA A 302 -6.22 0.82 -11.05
CA ALA A 302 -4.79 0.58 -11.07
C ALA A 302 -4.01 1.81 -11.54
N PHE A 303 -4.41 2.42 -12.65
CA PHE A 303 -3.79 3.67 -13.12
C PHE A 303 -4.05 4.85 -12.20
N SER A 304 -5.23 4.92 -11.57
CA SER A 304 -5.50 5.84 -10.47
C SER A 304 -4.49 5.63 -9.33
N SER A 305 -4.22 4.39 -8.94
CA SER A 305 -3.21 4.05 -7.93
C SER A 305 -1.79 4.49 -8.32
N VAL A 306 -1.45 4.46 -9.62
CA VAL A 306 -0.20 5.02 -10.15
C VAL A 306 -0.18 6.54 -9.94
N SER A 307 -1.25 7.26 -10.32
CA SER A 307 -1.28 8.71 -10.15
C SER A 307 -1.19 9.14 -8.68
N HIS A 308 -1.84 8.42 -7.76
CA HIS A 308 -1.72 8.65 -6.32
C HIS A 308 -0.30 8.43 -5.79
N ALA A 309 0.46 7.48 -6.36
CA ALA A 309 1.88 7.33 -6.03
C ALA A 309 2.69 8.58 -6.41
N GLY A 310 2.39 9.21 -7.54
CA GLY A 310 3.01 10.47 -7.93
C GLY A 310 2.74 11.62 -6.95
N TYR A 311 1.52 11.73 -6.40
CA TYR A 311 1.23 12.70 -5.33
C TYR A 311 2.02 12.41 -4.05
N LEU A 312 2.16 11.15 -3.66
CA LEU A 312 2.94 10.76 -2.47
C LEU A 312 4.42 11.12 -2.59
N VAL A 313 5.02 11.00 -3.78
CA VAL A 313 6.41 11.40 -4.05
C VAL A 313 6.63 12.90 -3.79
N MET A 314 5.61 13.75 -4.00
CA MET A 314 5.73 15.18 -3.65
C MET A 314 6.02 15.39 -2.16
N GLY A 315 5.41 14.60 -1.27
CA GLY A 315 5.67 14.68 0.17
C GLY A 315 7.09 14.26 0.53
N ILE A 316 7.71 13.33 -0.22
CA ILE A 316 9.11 12.93 -0.04
C ILE A 316 10.06 14.08 -0.43
N LEU A 317 9.74 14.81 -1.50
CA LEU A 317 10.52 15.97 -1.95
C LEU A 317 10.56 17.11 -0.93
N VAL A 318 9.59 17.20 -0.04
CA VAL A 318 9.51 18.27 0.97
C VAL A 318 10.61 18.15 2.03
N GLN A 319 11.04 16.91 2.34
CA GLN A 319 12.18 16.64 3.25
C GLN A 319 12.09 17.29 4.64
N ASP A 320 10.88 17.42 5.19
CA ASP A 320 10.66 17.91 6.55
C ASP A 320 9.45 17.23 7.20
N MET A 321 9.20 17.60 8.46
CA MET A 321 8.07 17.06 9.24
C MET A 321 6.73 17.23 8.56
N ALA A 322 6.50 18.34 7.84
CA ALA A 322 5.24 18.58 7.13
C ALA A 322 5.05 17.60 5.96
N GLY A 323 6.11 17.33 5.21
CA GLY A 323 6.11 16.35 4.12
C GLY A 323 5.86 14.93 4.62
N ILE A 324 6.58 14.49 5.67
CA ILE A 324 6.40 13.16 6.27
C ILE A 324 4.97 13.00 6.80
N SER A 325 4.48 13.98 7.57
CA SER A 325 3.13 13.97 8.13
C SER A 325 2.08 13.88 7.04
N ALA A 326 2.22 14.67 5.95
CA ALA A 326 1.30 14.66 4.83
C ALA A 326 1.29 13.30 4.10
N VAL A 327 2.45 12.65 3.94
CA VAL A 327 2.54 11.29 3.36
C VAL A 327 1.84 10.28 4.26
N LEU A 328 2.10 10.28 5.57
CA LEU A 328 1.48 9.34 6.53
C LEU A 328 -0.04 9.50 6.56
N PHE A 329 -0.53 10.73 6.66
CA PHE A 329 -1.96 11.04 6.59
C PHE A 329 -2.58 10.53 5.28
N TYR A 330 -1.91 10.81 4.17
CA TYR A 330 -2.37 10.37 2.84
C TYR A 330 -2.45 8.86 2.72
N LEU A 331 -1.46 8.12 3.22
CA LEU A 331 -1.44 6.65 3.18
C LEU A 331 -2.63 6.02 3.92
N VAL A 332 -3.01 6.58 5.08
CA VAL A 332 -4.20 6.13 5.83
C VAL A 332 -5.47 6.39 5.02
N VAL A 333 -5.67 7.64 4.58
CA VAL A 333 -6.86 8.04 3.82
C VAL A 333 -6.99 7.25 2.53
N TYR A 334 -5.88 7.11 1.80
CA TYR A 334 -5.81 6.35 0.55
C TYR A 334 -6.18 4.87 0.77
N SER A 335 -5.70 4.27 1.86
CA SER A 335 -6.03 2.88 2.20
C SER A 335 -7.52 2.70 2.48
N VAL A 336 -8.12 3.60 3.26
CA VAL A 336 -9.57 3.58 3.57
C VAL A 336 -10.41 3.68 2.30
N MET A 337 -10.10 4.66 1.42
CA MET A 337 -10.86 4.87 0.18
C MET A 337 -10.79 3.69 -0.77
N ASN A 338 -9.58 3.15 -0.99
CA ASN A 338 -9.40 2.04 -1.93
C ASN A 338 -9.95 0.72 -1.41
N LEU A 339 -9.76 0.40 -0.12
CA LEU A 339 -10.37 -0.80 0.46
C LEU A 339 -11.89 -0.77 0.32
N GLY A 340 -12.52 0.37 0.60
CA GLY A 340 -13.95 0.54 0.42
C GLY A 340 -14.40 0.35 -1.04
N ALA A 341 -13.68 0.97 -1.98
CA ALA A 341 -13.96 0.83 -3.41
C ALA A 341 -13.80 -0.62 -3.89
N PHE A 342 -12.68 -1.28 -3.57
CA PHE A 342 -12.43 -2.67 -3.97
C PHE A 342 -13.33 -3.67 -3.24
N ALA A 343 -13.77 -3.40 -2.02
CA ALA A 343 -14.80 -4.19 -1.35
C ALA A 343 -16.11 -4.19 -2.16
N ILE A 344 -16.54 -3.03 -2.64
CA ILE A 344 -17.74 -2.92 -3.49
C ILE A 344 -17.52 -3.61 -4.83
N LEU A 345 -16.36 -3.43 -5.46
CA LEU A 345 -16.01 -4.15 -6.68
C LEU A 345 -16.11 -5.66 -6.50
N SER A 346 -15.61 -6.18 -5.38
CA SER A 346 -15.68 -7.62 -5.08
C SER A 346 -17.11 -8.15 -4.93
N LEU A 347 -18.06 -7.29 -4.51
CA LEU A 347 -19.48 -7.65 -4.43
C LEU A 347 -20.19 -7.61 -5.79
N VAL A 348 -19.74 -6.71 -6.69
CA VAL A 348 -20.30 -6.57 -8.04
C VAL A 348 -19.73 -7.62 -9.00
N GLU A 349 -18.53 -8.13 -8.74
CA GLU A 349 -17.86 -9.12 -9.57
C GLU A 349 -18.62 -10.46 -9.59
N LYS A 350 -18.94 -10.96 -10.78
CA LYS A 350 -19.51 -12.29 -11.02
C LYS A 350 -18.56 -13.13 -11.86
N ASN A 351 -18.28 -14.36 -11.40
CA ASN A 351 -17.72 -15.42 -12.23
C ASN A 351 -16.48 -15.02 -13.05
N GLU A 352 -15.47 -14.41 -12.41
CA GLU A 352 -14.17 -14.11 -13.05
C GLU A 352 -14.26 -13.24 -14.33
N GLN A 353 -15.39 -12.57 -14.57
CA GLN A 353 -15.57 -11.69 -15.72
C GLN A 353 -14.91 -10.33 -15.49
N ASP A 354 -14.46 -9.75 -16.59
CA ASP A 354 -13.93 -8.38 -16.57
C ASP A 354 -14.94 -7.38 -16.00
N LEU A 355 -14.55 -6.66 -14.95
CA LEU A 355 -15.35 -5.59 -14.33
C LEU A 355 -15.31 -4.34 -15.21
N THR A 356 -16.20 -4.29 -16.22
CA THR A 356 -16.38 -3.11 -17.06
C THR A 356 -17.39 -2.13 -16.44
N PHE A 357 -17.43 -0.89 -16.93
CA PHE A 357 -18.43 0.09 -16.50
C PHE A 357 -19.89 -0.39 -16.73
N ARG A 358 -20.09 -1.37 -17.61
CA ARG A 358 -21.40 -1.93 -17.91
C ARG A 358 -22.04 -2.62 -16.69
N GLN A 359 -21.25 -3.35 -15.89
CA GLN A 359 -21.75 -4.04 -14.70
C GLN A 359 -22.28 -3.07 -13.61
N PHE A 360 -21.88 -1.79 -13.66
CA PHE A 360 -22.33 -0.77 -12.72
C PHE A 360 -23.61 -0.07 -13.14
N ARG A 361 -24.11 -0.26 -14.36
CA ARG A 361 -25.32 0.43 -14.86
C ARG A 361 -26.54 0.05 -14.03
N GLY A 362 -27.30 1.06 -13.61
CA GLY A 362 -28.51 0.87 -12.83
C GLY A 362 -28.29 0.34 -11.42
N LEU A 363 -27.07 0.36 -10.89
CA LEU A 363 -26.80 -0.08 -9.52
C LEU A 363 -27.56 0.78 -8.49
N ALA A 364 -27.75 2.07 -8.75
CA ALA A 364 -28.44 2.99 -7.86
C ALA A 364 -29.92 2.64 -7.64
N SER A 365 -30.61 2.17 -8.68
CA SER A 365 -32.02 1.75 -8.59
C SER A 365 -32.21 0.41 -7.87
N ARG A 366 -31.19 -0.44 -7.81
CA ARG A 366 -31.26 -1.80 -7.27
C ARG A 366 -30.64 -1.96 -5.90
N ASN A 367 -29.52 -1.31 -5.69
CA ASN A 367 -28.86 -1.26 -4.37
C ASN A 367 -28.35 0.16 -4.12
N PRO A 368 -29.25 1.08 -3.69
CA PRO A 368 -28.93 2.49 -3.51
C PRO A 368 -27.83 2.72 -2.46
N LEU A 369 -27.79 1.91 -1.39
CA LEU A 369 -26.79 2.03 -0.35
C LEU A 369 -25.38 1.69 -0.87
N LEU A 370 -25.24 0.61 -1.64
CA LEU A 370 -23.96 0.22 -2.22
C LEU A 370 -23.49 1.22 -3.28
N SER A 371 -24.43 1.76 -4.07
CA SER A 371 -24.15 2.81 -5.06
C SER A 371 -23.71 4.11 -4.38
N ALA A 372 -24.38 4.52 -3.30
CA ALA A 372 -24.00 5.70 -2.52
C ALA A 372 -22.59 5.52 -1.90
N ALA A 373 -22.32 4.34 -1.33
CA ALA A 373 -21.00 4.02 -0.78
C ALA A 373 -19.89 4.13 -1.84
N MET A 374 -20.11 3.54 -3.03
CA MET A 374 -19.15 3.64 -4.14
C MET A 374 -18.97 5.10 -4.58
N ALA A 375 -20.04 5.87 -4.69
CA ALA A 375 -19.98 7.27 -5.06
C ALA A 375 -19.15 8.10 -4.04
N ILE A 376 -19.31 7.86 -2.75
CA ILE A 376 -18.52 8.51 -1.69
C ILE A 376 -17.03 8.21 -1.84
N PHE A 377 -16.65 6.96 -2.06
CA PHE A 377 -15.25 6.61 -2.26
C PHE A 377 -14.67 7.22 -3.54
N MET A 378 -15.43 7.25 -4.64
CA MET A 378 -14.99 7.88 -5.90
C MET A 378 -14.83 9.40 -5.76
N VAL A 379 -15.77 10.08 -5.10
CA VAL A 379 -15.70 11.52 -4.81
C VAL A 379 -14.51 11.84 -3.90
N SER A 380 -14.23 10.98 -2.92
CA SER A 380 -13.10 11.14 -2.04
C SER A 380 -11.75 10.90 -2.75
N LEU A 381 -11.63 9.88 -3.60
CA LEU A 381 -10.44 9.66 -4.44
C LEU A 381 -10.20 10.82 -5.42
N ALA A 382 -11.26 11.40 -5.96
CA ALA A 382 -11.18 12.61 -6.77
C ALA A 382 -10.62 13.80 -5.96
N GLY A 383 -10.84 13.83 -4.64
CA GLY A 383 -10.39 14.91 -3.76
C GLY A 383 -11.38 16.05 -3.69
N PHE A 384 -12.66 15.75 -3.51
CA PHE A 384 -13.73 16.76 -3.42
C PHE A 384 -14.11 17.03 -1.94
N PRO A 385 -14.23 18.31 -1.51
CA PRO A 385 -14.71 18.62 -0.15
C PRO A 385 -16.14 18.10 0.07
N PRO A 386 -16.52 17.69 1.29
CA PRO A 386 -15.78 17.65 2.56
C PRO A 386 -15.20 16.26 2.88
N THR A 387 -14.52 15.61 1.93
CA THR A 387 -14.00 14.25 2.11
C THR A 387 -12.53 14.24 2.52
N ALA A 388 -12.09 13.13 3.13
CA ALA A 388 -10.71 12.93 3.57
C ALA A 388 -9.69 13.03 2.41
N GLY A 389 -10.05 12.60 1.20
CA GLY A 389 -9.19 12.70 0.03
C GLY A 389 -8.82 14.12 -0.36
N PHE A 390 -9.72 15.10 -0.12
CA PHE A 390 -9.41 16.50 -0.30
C PHE A 390 -8.34 16.97 0.71
N ILE A 391 -8.52 16.67 1.99
CA ILE A 391 -7.57 17.05 3.05
C ILE A 391 -6.20 16.41 2.82
N ALA A 392 -6.17 15.14 2.39
CA ALA A 392 -4.93 14.44 2.08
C ALA A 392 -4.16 15.10 0.93
N LYS A 393 -4.83 15.46 -0.17
CA LYS A 393 -4.21 16.20 -1.29
C LYS A 393 -3.75 17.60 -0.85
N TYR A 394 -4.61 18.31 -0.12
CA TYR A 394 -4.33 19.65 0.39
C TYR A 394 -3.06 19.66 1.28
N GLY A 395 -2.90 18.67 2.16
CA GLY A 395 -1.71 18.53 3.00
C GLY A 395 -0.43 18.40 2.20
N LEU A 396 -0.41 17.53 1.16
CA LEU A 396 0.75 17.38 0.27
C LEU A 396 1.04 18.65 -0.52
N PHE A 397 0.00 19.29 -1.06
CA PHE A 397 0.16 20.50 -1.88
C PHE A 397 0.67 21.68 -1.05
N SER A 398 0.12 21.89 0.15
CA SER A 398 0.57 22.97 1.04
C SER A 398 2.00 22.78 1.50
N ALA A 399 2.41 21.56 1.84
CA ALA A 399 3.79 21.25 2.19
C ALA A 399 4.76 21.51 1.02
N ALA A 400 4.39 21.10 -0.20
CA ALA A 400 5.19 21.32 -1.39
C ALA A 400 5.30 22.83 -1.77
N ILE A 401 4.21 23.60 -1.63
CA ILE A 401 4.22 25.07 -1.86
C ILE A 401 5.18 25.74 -0.86
N ALA A 402 5.14 25.37 0.42
CA ALA A 402 5.99 25.93 1.45
C ALA A 402 7.49 25.74 1.16
N LYS A 403 7.87 24.69 0.42
CA LYS A 403 9.24 24.41 -0.05
C LYS A 403 9.57 25.00 -1.43
N GLY A 404 8.64 25.73 -2.06
CA GLY A 404 8.87 26.38 -3.35
C GLY A 404 8.59 25.51 -4.56
N TYR A 405 8.05 24.29 -4.43
CA TYR A 405 7.71 23.41 -5.55
C TYR A 405 6.38 23.78 -6.23
N ILE A 406 6.17 25.09 -6.51
CA ILE A 406 4.92 25.64 -7.02
C ILE A 406 4.50 24.99 -8.35
N TRP A 407 5.44 24.82 -9.28
CA TRP A 407 5.14 24.20 -10.58
C TRP A 407 4.73 22.74 -10.48
N LEU A 408 5.31 22.00 -9.54
CA LEU A 408 4.90 20.61 -9.28
C LEU A 408 3.46 20.57 -8.75
N VAL A 409 3.08 21.52 -7.89
CA VAL A 409 1.69 21.63 -7.39
C VAL A 409 0.73 22.03 -8.50
N VAL A 410 1.10 22.96 -9.39
CA VAL A 410 0.27 23.31 -10.57
C VAL A 410 0.00 22.07 -11.42
N ILE A 411 1.02 21.27 -11.71
CA ILE A 411 0.88 20.02 -12.46
C ILE A 411 -0.02 19.04 -11.69
N ALA A 412 0.13 18.93 -10.37
CA ALA A 412 -0.68 18.05 -9.53
C ALA A 412 -2.17 18.45 -9.51
N VAL A 413 -2.47 19.75 -9.44
CA VAL A 413 -3.85 20.26 -9.50
C VAL A 413 -4.47 19.98 -10.87
N LEU A 414 -3.75 20.22 -11.97
CA LEU A 414 -4.23 19.90 -13.33
C LEU A 414 -4.51 18.40 -13.48
N ASN A 415 -3.63 17.55 -12.98
CA ASN A 415 -3.81 16.11 -12.95
C ASN A 415 -5.02 15.69 -12.08
N THR A 416 -5.27 16.40 -10.98
CA THR A 416 -6.47 16.17 -10.14
C THR A 416 -7.75 16.47 -10.90
N LEU A 417 -7.80 17.55 -11.69
CA LEU A 417 -8.95 17.87 -12.54
C LEU A 417 -9.21 16.79 -13.60
N VAL A 418 -8.16 16.27 -14.23
CA VAL A 418 -8.28 15.13 -15.15
C VAL A 418 -8.89 13.91 -14.46
N SER A 419 -8.51 13.65 -13.20
CA SER A 419 -8.99 12.49 -12.45
C SER A 419 -10.50 12.51 -12.16
N PHE A 420 -11.12 13.69 -12.07
CA PHE A 420 -12.56 13.81 -11.88
C PHE A 420 -13.35 13.05 -12.94
N TYR A 421 -12.93 13.13 -14.22
CA TYR A 421 -13.64 12.49 -15.32
C TYR A 421 -13.82 10.99 -15.11
N TYR A 422 -12.75 10.25 -14.82
CA TYR A 422 -12.86 8.78 -14.74
C TYR A 422 -13.51 8.31 -13.42
N TYR A 423 -13.39 9.04 -12.32
CA TYR A 423 -14.12 8.71 -11.09
C TYR A 423 -15.63 8.98 -11.24
N PHE A 424 -16.00 10.14 -11.77
CA PHE A 424 -17.41 10.48 -12.01
C PHE A 424 -18.03 9.56 -13.07
N ARG A 425 -17.25 9.04 -14.02
CA ARG A 425 -17.74 8.07 -15.01
C ARG A 425 -18.35 6.83 -14.36
N ILE A 426 -17.82 6.35 -13.21
CA ILE A 426 -18.44 5.25 -12.45
C ILE A 426 -19.81 5.69 -11.92
N ILE A 427 -19.87 6.86 -11.27
CA ILE A 427 -21.09 7.41 -10.67
C ILE A 427 -22.19 7.60 -11.74
N VAL A 428 -21.84 8.19 -12.86
CA VAL A 428 -22.77 8.38 -14.00
C VAL A 428 -23.31 7.04 -14.51
N ASN A 429 -22.47 6.00 -14.61
CA ASN A 429 -22.95 4.68 -15.02
C ASN A 429 -23.91 4.06 -13.98
N MET A 430 -23.65 4.24 -12.69
CA MET A 430 -24.51 3.72 -11.63
C MET A 430 -25.89 4.40 -11.57
N VAL A 431 -25.94 5.72 -11.82
CA VAL A 431 -27.13 6.54 -11.56
C VAL A 431 -27.94 6.82 -12.84
N MET A 432 -27.26 7.11 -13.97
CA MET A 432 -27.88 7.67 -15.19
C MET A 432 -28.06 6.64 -16.32
N ARG A 433 -27.63 5.40 -16.14
CA ARG A 433 -27.74 4.39 -17.18
C ARG A 433 -28.42 3.14 -16.65
N ASP A 434 -29.55 2.76 -17.27
CA ASP A 434 -30.27 1.54 -16.93
C ASP A 434 -29.77 0.34 -17.71
N GLU A 435 -29.79 -0.84 -17.07
CA GLU A 435 -29.58 -2.12 -17.71
C GLU A 435 -30.53 -3.15 -17.11
N LYS A 436 -31.25 -3.90 -18.00
CA LYS A 436 -32.31 -4.84 -17.59
C LYS A 436 -31.79 -6.10 -16.88
N GLU A 437 -30.53 -6.47 -17.10
CA GLU A 437 -29.91 -7.71 -16.60
C GLU A 437 -28.82 -7.50 -15.55
N SER A 438 -28.92 -6.51 -14.70
CA SER A 438 -27.86 -6.31 -13.73
C SER A 438 -28.08 -7.07 -12.43
N LEU A 439 -26.97 -7.35 -11.81
CA LEU A 439 -26.73 -8.01 -10.54
C LEU A 439 -27.48 -7.40 -9.37
N GLN A 440 -28.00 -8.26 -8.49
CA GLN A 440 -28.35 -7.85 -7.11
C GLN A 440 -27.22 -8.34 -6.19
N PRO A 441 -26.19 -7.54 -5.92
CA PRO A 441 -25.17 -7.92 -4.98
C PRO A 441 -25.77 -8.04 -3.59
N THR A 442 -25.63 -9.21 -2.96
CA THR A 442 -26.04 -9.41 -1.56
C THR A 442 -24.88 -9.00 -0.66
N THR A 443 -25.12 -8.06 0.24
CA THR A 443 -24.15 -7.59 1.22
C THR A 443 -24.41 -8.27 2.56
N GLY A 444 -23.45 -9.04 3.07
CA GLY A 444 -23.52 -9.57 4.43
C GLY A 444 -23.47 -8.44 5.47
N LEU A 445 -24.09 -8.64 6.63
CA LEU A 445 -24.17 -7.63 7.69
C LEU A 445 -22.78 -7.09 8.12
N LEU A 446 -21.82 -8.00 8.25
CA LEU A 446 -20.43 -7.63 8.61
C LEU A 446 -19.79 -6.70 7.55
N THR A 447 -19.90 -7.07 6.27
CA THR A 447 -19.38 -6.26 5.16
C THR A 447 -20.06 -4.89 5.09
N ALA A 448 -21.39 -4.84 5.30
CA ALA A 448 -22.13 -3.59 5.34
C ALA A 448 -21.68 -2.70 6.51
N GLY A 449 -21.46 -3.27 7.69
CA GLY A 449 -20.94 -2.55 8.85
C GLY A 449 -19.55 -1.98 8.64
N VAL A 450 -18.65 -2.77 8.01
CA VAL A 450 -17.30 -2.30 7.67
C VAL A 450 -17.34 -1.19 6.60
N LEU A 451 -18.18 -1.31 5.57
CA LEU A 451 -18.33 -0.24 4.58
C LEU A 451 -18.85 1.05 5.23
N ALA A 452 -19.83 0.95 6.14
CA ALA A 452 -20.33 2.10 6.89
C ALA A 452 -19.23 2.75 7.76
N LEU A 453 -18.39 1.94 8.41
CA LEU A 453 -17.23 2.42 9.16
C LEU A 453 -16.24 3.18 8.26
N LEU A 454 -15.88 2.61 7.09
CA LEU A 454 -14.96 3.26 6.16
C LEU A 454 -15.51 4.59 5.64
N ILE A 455 -16.82 4.65 5.35
CA ILE A 455 -17.50 5.90 4.97
C ILE A 455 -17.43 6.92 6.12
N ALA A 456 -17.72 6.50 7.35
CA ALA A 456 -17.62 7.37 8.51
C ALA A 456 -16.19 7.95 8.67
N ILE A 457 -15.16 7.11 8.50
CA ILE A 457 -13.75 7.56 8.55
C ILE A 457 -13.48 8.60 7.45
N VAL A 458 -13.98 8.40 6.22
CA VAL A 458 -13.81 9.37 5.11
C VAL A 458 -14.38 10.74 5.47
N PHE A 459 -15.55 10.80 6.09
CA PHE A 459 -16.15 12.08 6.49
C PHE A 459 -15.52 12.66 7.77
N ILE A 460 -15.22 11.83 8.77
CA ILE A 460 -14.56 12.30 10.00
C ILE A 460 -13.21 12.94 9.65
N LEU A 461 -12.39 12.26 8.87
CA LEU A 461 -11.08 12.81 8.46
C LEU A 461 -11.19 13.94 7.43
N GLY A 462 -12.33 14.08 6.75
CA GLY A 462 -12.61 15.20 5.85
C GLY A 462 -13.07 16.46 6.57
N ILE A 463 -13.80 16.33 7.68
CA ILE A 463 -14.39 17.45 8.42
C ILE A 463 -13.56 17.81 9.66
N THR A 464 -13.05 16.80 10.38
CA THR A 464 -12.26 16.96 11.60
C THR A 464 -10.94 16.22 11.53
N PRO A 465 -10.01 16.61 10.63
CA PRO A 465 -8.74 15.91 10.41
C PRO A 465 -7.74 16.07 11.56
N GLY A 466 -7.97 17.01 12.49
CA GLY A 466 -7.01 17.45 13.51
C GLY A 466 -6.38 16.31 14.29
N PHE A 467 -7.18 15.34 14.74
CA PHE A 467 -6.67 14.20 15.52
C PHE A 467 -5.60 13.39 14.76
N LEU A 468 -5.87 13.02 13.51
CA LEU A 468 -4.90 12.23 12.73
C LEU A 468 -3.70 13.09 12.30
N LEU A 469 -3.92 14.38 11.97
CA LEU A 469 -2.84 15.31 11.65
C LEU A 469 -1.88 15.50 12.81
N GLU A 470 -2.38 15.65 14.03
CA GLU A 470 -1.54 15.76 15.24
C GLU A 470 -0.71 14.50 15.46
N ILE A 471 -1.30 13.31 15.30
CA ILE A 471 -0.59 12.04 15.40
C ILE A 471 0.53 11.97 14.36
N THR A 472 0.23 12.26 13.08
CA THR A 472 1.21 12.17 12.00
C THR A 472 2.32 13.21 12.12
N LEU A 473 2.05 14.41 12.66
CA LEU A 473 3.06 15.42 12.96
C LEU A 473 3.99 14.97 14.10
N ASN A 474 3.43 14.41 15.18
CA ASN A 474 4.21 13.89 16.30
C ASN A 474 5.12 12.72 15.87
N ILE A 475 4.66 11.90 14.94
CA ILE A 475 5.46 10.80 14.37
C ILE A 475 6.54 11.34 13.45
N ALA A 476 6.22 12.32 12.61
CA ALA A 476 7.17 12.94 11.70
C ALA A 476 8.33 13.60 12.47
N ALA A 477 8.04 14.24 13.60
CA ALA A 477 9.07 14.83 14.48
C ALA A 477 10.05 13.81 15.09
N ALA A 478 9.67 12.53 15.14
CA ALA A 478 10.55 11.46 15.65
C ALA A 478 11.41 10.81 14.54
N VAL A 479 11.19 11.16 13.27
CA VAL A 479 11.94 10.61 12.11
C VAL A 479 12.86 11.66 11.47
N SER A 480 12.51 12.94 11.59
CA SER A 480 13.33 14.09 11.15
C SER A 480 14.39 14.45 12.18
#